data_a292d24caf748159c18176b373f1b693
#
_entry.id   a292d24caf748159c18176b373f1b693
#
_cell.length_a   1.000
_cell.length_b   1.000
_cell.length_c   1.000
_cell.angle_alpha   90.00
_cell.angle_beta   90.00
_cell.angle_gamma   90.00
#
_symmetry.space_group_name_H-M   'P 1'
#
loop_
_entity.id
_entity.type
_entity.pdbx_description
1 polymer ?
#
loop_
_entity_poly.entity_id
_entity_poly.type
_entity_poly.pdbx_seq_one_letter_code
_entity_poly.pdbx_strand_id
1 'polypeptide(L)'
;DGEIYTSLYVDSQVVKWNFKELKVLDKENVHYNIGHLAGMEGKSADPQGEYIIALNKLSIDRFQNVGPLHPQNHQLIDISGKTMDLLVDMPLPLGEPHQAVAIRAEKLHPHVRYEMGTNTKTGEQHIGKTLAGQERIERNGNHVTIYSTLVRSHINPERITVNKGDKVTLYMTNLERAQDETHGFTIDNYNQHASLEP
;
A
#
# COMPACT_ATOMS: atom_id res chain seq x y z
N ASP A 1 4.41 -25.90 -13.87
CA ASP A 1 3.67 -26.71 -14.83
C ASP A 1 3.02 -25.92 -15.96
N GLY A 2 3.08 -24.60 -15.95
CA GLY A 2 2.55 -23.73 -17.01
C GLY A 2 1.18 -23.14 -16.70
N GLU A 3 0.72 -23.21 -15.46
CA GLU A 3 -0.51 -22.55 -15.04
C GLU A 3 -0.27 -21.08 -14.70
N ILE A 4 -1.17 -20.24 -15.15
CA ILE A 4 -1.19 -18.79 -14.92
C ILE A 4 -2.56 -18.38 -14.42
N TYR A 5 -2.58 -17.38 -13.56
CA TYR A 5 -3.79 -16.77 -13.03
C TYR A 5 -3.87 -15.32 -13.49
N THR A 6 -5.01 -14.96 -14.06
CA THR A 6 -5.24 -13.63 -14.64
C THR A 6 -6.55 -13.05 -14.12
N SER A 7 -6.52 -11.79 -13.71
CA SER A 7 -7.74 -11.04 -13.40
C SER A 7 -8.41 -10.54 -14.66
N LEU A 8 -9.70 -10.76 -14.79
CA LEU A 8 -10.55 -10.15 -15.81
C LEU A 8 -11.38 -9.03 -15.18
N TYR A 9 -10.93 -7.81 -15.39
CA TYR A 9 -11.47 -6.61 -14.76
C TYR A 9 -12.97 -6.42 -15.01
N VAL A 10 -13.40 -6.47 -16.27
CA VAL A 10 -14.80 -6.24 -16.65
C VAL A 10 -15.68 -7.42 -16.27
N ASP A 11 -15.18 -8.64 -16.47
CA ASP A 11 -15.93 -9.86 -16.16
C ASP A 11 -15.98 -10.19 -14.69
N SER A 12 -15.16 -9.52 -13.86
CA SER A 12 -15.06 -9.77 -12.42
C SER A 12 -14.75 -11.24 -12.13
N GLN A 13 -13.76 -11.76 -12.82
CA GLN A 13 -13.34 -13.15 -12.71
C GLN A 13 -11.83 -13.27 -12.53
N VAL A 14 -11.42 -14.31 -11.84
CA VAL A 14 -10.07 -14.87 -11.95
C VAL A 14 -10.12 -16.06 -12.89
N VAL A 15 -9.19 -16.14 -13.81
CA VAL A 15 -9.09 -17.23 -14.78
C VAL A 15 -7.79 -17.98 -14.57
N LYS A 16 -7.90 -19.29 -14.39
CA LYS A 16 -6.79 -20.24 -14.41
C LYS A 16 -6.62 -20.77 -15.82
N TRP A 17 -5.44 -20.68 -16.38
CA TRP A 17 -5.18 -21.20 -17.71
C TRP A 17 -3.76 -21.75 -17.86
N ASN A 18 -3.62 -22.68 -18.80
CA ASN A 18 -2.33 -23.24 -19.14
C ASN A 18 -1.77 -22.47 -20.37
N PHE A 19 -0.65 -21.78 -20.17
CA PHE A 19 -0.05 -20.97 -21.25
C PHE A 19 0.66 -21.80 -22.33
N LYS A 20 1.05 -23.04 -22.02
CA LYS A 20 1.68 -23.94 -23.01
C LYS A 20 0.66 -24.53 -23.94
N GLU A 21 -0.51 -24.85 -23.40
CA GLU A 21 -1.63 -25.44 -24.17
C GLU A 21 -2.60 -24.39 -24.70
N LEU A 22 -2.46 -23.13 -24.27
CA LEU A 22 -3.37 -22.01 -24.58
C LEU A 22 -4.82 -22.35 -24.24
N LYS A 23 -5.01 -23.00 -23.09
CA LYS A 23 -6.32 -23.52 -22.67
C LYS A 23 -6.73 -22.93 -21.32
N VAL A 24 -7.96 -22.47 -21.25
CA VAL A 24 -8.59 -22.11 -19.96
C VAL A 24 -8.90 -23.41 -19.21
N LEU A 25 -8.46 -23.45 -17.97
CA LEU A 25 -8.65 -24.62 -17.09
C LEU A 25 -9.82 -24.40 -16.15
N ASP A 26 -9.97 -23.19 -15.60
CA ASP A 26 -11.01 -22.87 -14.64
C ASP A 26 -11.28 -21.36 -14.58
N LYS A 27 -12.43 -20.97 -13.99
CA LYS A 27 -12.83 -19.59 -13.77
C LYS A 27 -13.52 -19.47 -12.42
N GLU A 28 -13.07 -18.52 -11.60
CA GLU A 28 -13.71 -18.17 -10.34
C GLU A 28 -14.31 -16.77 -10.41
N ASN A 29 -15.58 -16.65 -10.03
CA ASN A 29 -16.23 -15.35 -9.93
C ASN A 29 -15.79 -14.64 -8.66
N VAL A 30 -15.42 -13.39 -8.82
CA VAL A 30 -15.02 -12.53 -7.74
C VAL A 30 -15.88 -11.28 -7.71
N HIS A 31 -15.65 -10.38 -6.77
CA HIS A 31 -16.37 -9.11 -6.76
C HIS A 31 -15.95 -8.20 -7.89
N TYR A 32 -16.75 -7.16 -8.13
CA TYR A 32 -16.65 -6.33 -9.33
C TYR A 32 -15.33 -5.57 -9.41
N ASN A 33 -14.86 -5.45 -10.66
CA ASN A 33 -13.70 -4.66 -10.99
C ASN A 33 -12.42 -5.10 -10.28
N ILE A 34 -12.18 -6.39 -10.29
CA ILE A 34 -10.91 -6.92 -9.80
C ILE A 34 -9.73 -6.27 -10.53
N GLY A 35 -8.86 -5.59 -9.79
CA GLY A 35 -7.71 -4.89 -10.36
C GLY A 35 -6.40 -5.65 -10.25
N HIS A 36 -6.19 -6.36 -9.15
CA HIS A 36 -4.91 -7.00 -8.85
C HIS A 36 -5.07 -8.40 -8.26
N LEU A 37 -4.06 -9.22 -8.54
CA LEU A 37 -3.87 -10.53 -7.91
C LEU A 37 -2.53 -10.56 -7.19
N ALA A 38 -2.50 -11.17 -6.03
CA ALA A 38 -1.28 -11.46 -5.29
C ALA A 38 -1.20 -12.96 -4.99
N GLY A 39 -0.14 -13.60 -5.43
CA GLY A 39 0.14 -15.00 -5.07
C GLY A 39 0.85 -15.08 -3.72
N MET A 40 0.60 -16.14 -2.95
CA MET A 40 1.31 -16.41 -1.71
C MET A 40 2.79 -16.58 -1.99
N GLU A 41 3.61 -15.72 -1.37
CA GLU A 41 5.06 -15.66 -1.58
C GLU A 41 5.46 -15.53 -3.06
N GLY A 42 4.58 -14.99 -3.90
CA GLY A 42 4.75 -14.97 -5.36
C GLY A 42 5.97 -14.22 -5.88
N LYS A 43 6.59 -13.38 -5.04
CA LYS A 43 7.84 -12.68 -5.35
C LYS A 43 9.08 -13.38 -4.80
N SER A 44 8.92 -14.50 -4.13
CA SER A 44 10.04 -15.28 -3.59
C SER A 44 10.60 -16.26 -4.63
N ALA A 45 11.79 -16.78 -4.37
CA ALA A 45 12.39 -17.82 -5.20
C ALA A 45 11.68 -19.17 -5.08
N ASP A 46 10.91 -19.36 -4.02
CA ASP A 46 10.12 -20.56 -3.71
C ASP A 46 8.69 -20.16 -3.34
N PRO A 47 7.85 -19.81 -4.32
CA PRO A 47 6.46 -19.43 -4.08
C PRO A 47 5.65 -20.62 -3.59
N GLN A 48 4.76 -20.41 -2.63
CA GLN A 48 3.95 -21.48 -2.03
C GLN A 48 2.95 -22.08 -3.00
N GLY A 49 2.32 -21.26 -3.84
CA GLY A 49 1.48 -21.74 -4.93
C GLY A 49 0.14 -22.36 -4.54
N GLU A 50 -0.31 -22.21 -3.29
CA GLU A 50 -1.58 -22.78 -2.82
C GLU A 50 -2.72 -21.76 -2.78
N TYR A 51 -2.39 -20.48 -2.66
CA TYR A 51 -3.39 -19.43 -2.51
C TYR A 51 -3.06 -18.19 -3.34
N ILE A 52 -4.11 -17.53 -3.78
CA ILE A 52 -4.04 -16.17 -4.35
C ILE A 52 -5.05 -15.25 -3.66
N ILE A 53 -4.74 -13.97 -3.63
CA ILE A 53 -5.61 -12.93 -3.14
C ILE A 53 -6.07 -12.09 -4.32
N ALA A 54 -7.37 -11.98 -4.51
CA ALA A 54 -8.00 -11.10 -5.47
C ALA A 54 -8.37 -9.79 -4.80
N LEU A 55 -7.98 -8.66 -5.39
CA LEU A 55 -8.22 -7.33 -4.87
C LEU A 55 -9.24 -6.60 -5.73
N ASN A 56 -10.43 -6.40 -5.18
CA ASN A 56 -11.47 -5.61 -5.78
C ASN A 56 -11.18 -4.13 -5.53
N LYS A 57 -10.71 -3.46 -6.56
CA LYS A 57 -10.08 -2.15 -6.44
C LYS A 57 -11.00 -0.97 -6.71
N LEU A 58 -11.98 -1.12 -7.57
CA LEU A 58 -12.62 0.03 -8.21
C LEU A 58 -14.15 0.02 -8.12
N SER A 59 -14.73 -0.61 -7.11
CA SER A 59 -16.18 -0.56 -6.87
C SER A 59 -16.61 0.75 -6.22
N ILE A 60 -16.32 1.85 -6.89
CA ILE A 60 -16.68 3.21 -6.46
C ILE A 60 -17.52 3.92 -7.51
N ASP A 61 -18.06 5.07 -7.15
CA ASP A 61 -19.04 5.82 -7.92
C ASP A 61 -18.68 6.08 -9.38
N ARG A 62 -17.42 6.27 -9.70
CA ARG A 62 -16.97 6.51 -11.08
C ARG A 62 -17.20 5.34 -12.04
N PHE A 63 -17.54 4.16 -11.53
CA PHE A 63 -17.79 2.97 -12.34
C PHE A 63 -19.21 2.43 -12.21
N GLN A 64 -20.14 3.25 -11.81
CA GLN A 64 -21.56 2.89 -11.61
C GLN A 64 -22.18 2.13 -12.80
N ASN A 65 -21.79 2.45 -14.01
CA ASN A 65 -22.34 1.85 -15.21
C ASN A 65 -21.83 0.43 -15.48
N VAL A 66 -20.90 -0.08 -14.71
CA VAL A 66 -20.26 -1.40 -14.91
C VAL A 66 -20.91 -2.50 -14.09
N GLY A 67 -21.76 -2.14 -13.14
CA GLY A 67 -22.47 -3.09 -12.28
C GLY A 67 -22.89 -2.48 -10.94
N PRO A 68 -23.53 -3.27 -10.08
CA PRO A 68 -23.87 -2.81 -8.74
C PRO A 68 -22.61 -2.48 -7.95
N LEU A 69 -22.68 -1.39 -7.20
CA LEU A 69 -21.59 -0.97 -6.34
C LEU A 69 -21.51 -1.89 -5.13
N HIS A 70 -20.36 -2.46 -4.94
CA HIS A 70 -20.02 -3.23 -3.75
C HIS A 70 -18.88 -2.52 -2.98
N PRO A 71 -18.81 -2.70 -1.65
CA PRO A 71 -17.63 -2.26 -0.91
C PRO A 71 -16.38 -2.87 -1.53
N GLN A 72 -15.31 -2.13 -1.52
CA GLN A 72 -14.01 -2.68 -1.88
C GLN A 72 -13.69 -3.82 -0.93
N ASN A 73 -13.07 -4.86 -1.46
CA ASN A 73 -12.80 -6.07 -0.69
C ASN A 73 -11.54 -6.79 -1.17
N HIS A 74 -11.12 -7.76 -0.41
CA HIS A 74 -10.21 -8.78 -0.86
C HIS A 74 -10.84 -10.17 -0.71
N GLN A 75 -10.46 -11.04 -1.59
CA GLN A 75 -10.97 -12.42 -1.63
C GLN A 75 -9.80 -13.39 -1.67
N LEU A 76 -9.80 -14.37 -0.77
CA LEU A 76 -8.80 -15.43 -0.73
C LEU A 76 -9.32 -16.62 -1.50
N ILE A 77 -8.52 -17.11 -2.43
CA ILE A 77 -8.86 -18.23 -3.32
C ILE A 77 -7.83 -19.33 -3.15
N ASP A 78 -8.28 -20.53 -2.88
CA ASP A 78 -7.46 -21.73 -2.91
C ASP A 78 -7.25 -22.17 -4.37
N ILE A 79 -6.00 -22.39 -4.74
CA ILE A 79 -5.57 -22.80 -6.07
C ILE A 79 -4.77 -24.10 -6.04
N SER A 80 -4.74 -24.79 -4.92
CA SER A 80 -4.00 -26.05 -4.75
C SER A 80 -4.63 -27.23 -5.53
N GLY A 81 -5.91 -27.10 -5.84
CA GLY A 81 -6.69 -28.09 -6.56
C GLY A 81 -6.72 -27.90 -8.08
N LYS A 82 -7.53 -28.73 -8.75
CA LYS A 82 -7.84 -28.56 -10.18
C LYS A 82 -8.72 -27.34 -10.43
N THR A 83 -9.68 -27.12 -9.54
CA THR A 83 -10.56 -25.95 -9.50
C THR A 83 -10.02 -24.91 -8.54
N MET A 84 -10.50 -23.69 -8.69
CA MET A 84 -10.30 -22.60 -7.74
C MET A 84 -11.47 -22.56 -6.77
N ASP A 85 -11.21 -22.39 -5.47
CA ASP A 85 -12.25 -22.34 -4.46
C ASP A 85 -12.14 -21.04 -3.64
N LEU A 86 -13.19 -20.23 -3.67
CA LEU A 86 -13.28 -19.01 -2.87
C LEU A 86 -13.43 -19.35 -1.38
N LEU A 87 -12.43 -19.01 -0.58
CA LEU A 87 -12.41 -19.30 0.86
C LEU A 87 -12.90 -18.17 1.73
N VAL A 88 -12.52 -16.94 1.39
CA VAL A 88 -12.79 -15.74 2.19
C VAL A 88 -13.16 -14.59 1.28
N ASP A 89 -14.17 -13.85 1.69
CA ASP A 89 -14.58 -12.60 1.10
C ASP A 89 -14.69 -11.56 2.24
N MET A 90 -13.78 -10.60 2.25
CA MET A 90 -13.69 -9.64 3.33
C MET A 90 -13.76 -8.21 2.80
N PRO A 91 -14.78 -7.42 3.19
CA PRO A 91 -14.85 -6.02 2.85
C PRO A 91 -13.72 -5.23 3.53
N LEU A 92 -13.20 -4.26 2.81
CA LEU A 92 -12.21 -3.31 3.30
C LEU A 92 -12.89 -1.98 3.60
N PRO A 93 -12.80 -1.48 4.84
CA PRO A 93 -13.46 -0.21 5.21
C PRO A 93 -12.78 1.01 4.60
N LEU A 94 -11.51 0.87 4.21
CA LEU A 94 -10.73 1.90 3.53
C LEU A 94 -10.44 1.42 2.12
N GLY A 95 -10.71 2.24 1.15
CA GLY A 95 -10.83 1.84 -0.23
C GLY A 95 -9.53 1.69 -1.01
N GLU A 96 -9.69 1.13 -2.18
CA GLU A 96 -8.69 0.88 -3.23
C GLU A 96 -7.52 -0.04 -2.83
N PRO A 97 -7.77 -1.31 -2.51
CA PRO A 97 -6.67 -2.24 -2.29
C PRO A 97 -5.81 -2.41 -3.55
N HIS A 98 -4.56 -2.00 -3.48
CA HIS A 98 -3.63 -2.04 -4.61
C HIS A 98 -2.69 -3.22 -4.56
N GLN A 99 -2.34 -3.64 -3.37
CA GLN A 99 -1.38 -4.71 -3.18
C GLN A 99 -1.74 -5.54 -1.95
N ALA A 100 -1.52 -6.82 -2.03
CA ALA A 100 -1.52 -7.72 -0.90
C ALA A 100 -0.22 -8.51 -0.87
N VAL A 101 0.21 -8.87 0.32
CA VAL A 101 1.33 -9.77 0.54
C VAL A 101 0.84 -10.88 1.44
N ALA A 102 0.92 -12.11 0.96
CA ALA A 102 0.65 -13.28 1.75
C ALA A 102 1.95 -14.05 2.00
N ILE A 103 2.27 -14.27 3.25
CA ILE A 103 3.44 -15.02 3.68
C ILE A 103 3.05 -16.02 4.76
N ARG A 104 3.82 -17.08 4.89
CA ARG A 104 3.61 -18.09 5.94
C ARG A 104 3.80 -17.51 7.32
N ALA A 105 2.93 -17.87 8.26
CA ALA A 105 2.95 -17.33 9.62
C ALA A 105 4.29 -17.58 10.35
N GLU A 106 4.94 -18.70 10.09
CA GLU A 106 6.24 -19.02 10.68
C GLU A 106 7.39 -18.14 10.19
N LYS A 107 7.18 -17.43 9.07
CA LYS A 107 8.14 -16.43 8.55
C LYS A 107 7.89 -15.03 9.08
N LEU A 108 6.76 -14.84 9.77
CA LEU A 108 6.43 -13.55 10.37
C LEU A 108 7.25 -13.34 11.64
N HIS A 109 8.05 -12.32 11.63
CA HIS A 109 8.74 -11.82 12.83
C HIS A 109 8.18 -10.44 13.13
N PRO A 110 7.00 -10.34 13.82
CA PRO A 110 6.39 -9.05 14.08
C PRO A 110 7.32 -8.20 14.94
N HIS A 111 7.64 -7.03 14.44
CA HIS A 111 8.43 -6.06 15.19
C HIS A 111 7.57 -5.38 16.26
N VAL A 112 8.24 -4.89 17.30
CA VAL A 112 7.62 -4.04 18.30
C VAL A 112 7.01 -2.81 17.60
N ARG A 113 5.80 -2.47 17.95
CA ARG A 113 5.18 -1.20 17.53
C ARG A 113 5.94 -0.06 18.19
N TYR A 114 6.31 0.90 17.38
CA TYR A 114 6.87 2.14 17.86
C TYR A 114 5.78 3.20 17.98
N GLU A 115 5.88 4.03 19.00
CA GLU A 115 5.05 5.23 19.08
C GLU A 115 5.42 6.21 17.95
N MET A 116 4.46 7.00 17.50
CA MET A 116 4.67 8.03 16.49
C MET A 116 5.90 8.89 16.81
N GLY A 117 6.74 9.10 15.82
CA GLY A 117 7.97 9.88 15.94
C GLY A 117 9.16 9.12 16.52
N THR A 118 9.05 7.80 16.71
CA THR A 118 10.17 6.99 17.15
C THR A 118 11.10 6.66 15.98
N ASN A 119 12.40 6.86 16.17
CA ASN A 119 13.41 6.35 15.27
C ASN A 119 13.47 4.82 15.40
N THR A 120 13.02 4.11 14.40
CA THR A 120 12.92 2.63 14.44
C THR A 120 14.26 1.92 14.51
N LYS A 121 15.37 2.61 14.20
CA LYS A 121 16.73 2.06 14.31
C LYS A 121 17.30 2.17 15.71
N THR A 122 16.97 3.23 16.43
CA THR A 122 17.50 3.49 17.78
C THR A 122 16.50 3.22 18.89
N GLY A 123 15.20 3.16 18.58
CA GLY A 123 14.13 3.04 19.56
C GLY A 123 13.81 4.34 20.31
N GLU A 124 14.49 5.44 19.99
CA GLU A 124 14.34 6.72 20.67
C GLU A 124 13.36 7.64 19.96
N GLN A 125 12.75 8.57 20.67
CA GLN A 125 11.95 9.62 20.07
C GLN A 125 12.83 10.51 19.20
N HIS A 126 12.41 10.72 17.96
CA HIS A 126 13.17 11.53 17.02
C HIS A 126 13.09 13.01 17.40
N ILE A 127 14.23 13.70 17.37
CA ILE A 127 14.34 15.12 17.71
C ILE A 127 13.42 16.04 16.89
N GLY A 128 13.12 15.62 15.68
CA GLY A 128 12.23 16.36 14.74
C GLY A 128 10.75 16.01 14.86
N LYS A 129 10.34 15.16 15.83
CA LYS A 129 8.92 14.84 16.03
C LYS A 129 8.11 16.11 16.18
N THR A 130 7.06 16.22 15.39
CA THR A 130 6.19 17.39 15.33
C THR A 130 4.74 16.92 15.36
N LEU A 131 3.94 17.43 16.27
CA LEU A 131 2.50 17.17 16.33
C LEU A 131 1.73 18.30 15.63
N ALA A 132 0.45 18.05 15.35
CA ALA A 132 -0.41 19.07 14.76
C ALA A 132 -0.44 20.34 15.62
N GLY A 133 -0.22 21.49 14.99
CA GLY A 133 -0.11 22.79 15.65
C GLY A 133 1.28 23.13 16.24
N GLN A 134 2.24 22.25 16.07
CA GLN A 134 3.62 22.48 16.48
C GLN A 134 4.57 22.75 15.29
N GLU A 135 4.02 22.81 14.10
CA GLU A 135 4.77 23.06 12.89
C GLU A 135 5.42 24.44 12.94
N ARG A 136 6.67 24.53 12.52
CA ARG A 136 7.42 25.76 12.59
C ARG A 136 8.63 25.75 11.65
N ILE A 137 9.10 26.94 11.36
CA ILE A 137 10.34 27.15 10.60
C ILE A 137 11.29 27.96 11.49
N GLU A 138 12.45 27.41 11.76
CA GLU A 138 13.50 28.04 12.52
C GLU A 138 14.66 28.43 11.60
N ARG A 139 15.18 29.63 11.76
CA ARG A 139 16.31 30.12 10.97
C ARG A 139 17.45 30.54 11.89
N ASN A 140 18.62 29.98 11.63
CA ASN A 140 19.86 30.37 12.27
C ASN A 140 20.91 30.65 11.19
N GLY A 141 21.10 31.94 10.88
CA GLY A 141 21.94 32.38 9.75
C GLY A 141 21.38 31.83 8.43
N ASN A 142 22.18 31.05 7.72
CA ASN A 142 21.79 30.37 6.48
C ASN A 142 21.29 28.94 6.70
N HIS A 143 21.12 28.49 7.93
CA HIS A 143 20.54 27.19 8.23
C HIS A 143 19.06 27.37 8.57
N VAL A 144 18.22 26.70 7.81
CA VAL A 144 16.75 26.67 7.98
C VAL A 144 16.33 25.27 8.42
N THR A 145 15.73 25.17 9.59
CA THR A 145 15.16 23.94 10.09
C THR A 145 13.64 24.03 10.01
N ILE A 146 13.03 23.05 9.36
CA ILE A 146 11.60 22.99 9.12
C ILE A 146 11.05 21.79 9.83
N TYR A 147 10.08 22.03 10.70
CA TYR A 147 9.34 20.99 11.41
C TYR A 147 7.95 20.92 10.81
N SER A 148 7.68 19.84 10.09
CA SER A 148 6.46 19.65 9.30
C SER A 148 5.66 18.47 9.77
N THR A 149 4.37 18.53 9.49
CA THR A 149 3.47 17.40 9.60
C THR A 149 2.87 17.06 8.25
N LEU A 150 2.55 15.79 8.07
CA LEU A 150 1.85 15.27 6.90
C LEU A 150 0.64 14.49 7.38
N VAL A 151 -0.52 14.79 6.82
CA VAL A 151 -1.74 14.02 7.01
C VAL A 151 -2.53 14.00 5.71
N ARG A 152 -2.90 12.83 5.23
CA ARG A 152 -3.49 12.63 3.90
C ARG A 152 -2.57 13.25 2.82
N SER A 153 -3.06 14.19 2.05
CA SER A 153 -2.27 14.90 1.04
C SER A 153 -1.86 16.31 1.47
N HIS A 154 -1.94 16.62 2.75
CA HIS A 154 -1.63 17.95 3.29
C HIS A 154 -0.33 17.94 4.06
N ILE A 155 0.57 18.86 3.69
CA ILE A 155 1.82 19.13 4.39
C ILE A 155 1.69 20.48 5.07
N ASN A 156 1.97 20.53 6.35
CA ASN A 156 2.04 21.79 7.10
C ASN A 156 3.49 22.06 7.57
N PRO A 157 4.03 23.27 7.41
CA PRO A 157 3.41 24.41 6.73
C PRO A 157 3.31 24.19 5.22
N GLU A 158 2.22 24.63 4.60
CA GLU A 158 2.00 24.50 3.14
C GLU A 158 2.97 25.36 2.30
N ARG A 159 3.50 26.42 2.89
CA ARG A 159 4.43 27.33 2.22
C ARG A 159 5.74 27.43 3.00
N ILE A 160 6.79 27.09 2.32
CA ILE A 160 8.15 27.15 2.84
C ILE A 160 8.96 28.08 1.93
N THR A 161 9.53 29.13 2.52
CA THR A 161 10.39 30.05 1.78
C THR A 161 11.82 29.94 2.28
N VAL A 162 12.74 29.70 1.38
CA VAL A 162 14.18 29.64 1.64
C VAL A 162 14.94 30.52 0.64
N ASN A 163 16.13 30.94 0.98
CA ASN A 163 16.97 31.71 0.10
C ASN A 163 17.96 30.82 -0.64
N LYS A 164 18.40 31.26 -1.80
CA LYS A 164 19.50 30.56 -2.50
C LYS A 164 20.76 30.57 -1.60
N GLY A 165 21.26 29.34 -1.35
CA GLY A 165 22.41 29.11 -0.51
C GLY A 165 22.09 28.76 0.94
N ASP A 166 20.81 28.70 1.31
CA ASP A 166 20.40 28.13 2.60
C ASP A 166 20.67 26.62 2.66
N LYS A 167 21.14 26.18 3.82
CA LYS A 167 21.17 24.76 4.18
C LYS A 167 19.85 24.43 4.86
N VAL A 168 19.07 23.54 4.27
CA VAL A 168 17.75 23.18 4.76
C VAL A 168 17.79 21.81 5.45
N THR A 169 17.26 21.75 6.66
CA THR A 169 16.95 20.49 7.36
C THR A 169 15.43 20.41 7.47
N LEU A 170 14.86 19.36 6.88
CA LEU A 170 13.43 19.11 6.92
C LEU A 170 13.15 17.89 7.80
N TYR A 171 12.40 18.10 8.87
CA TYR A 171 11.79 17.04 9.65
C TYR A 171 10.32 16.93 9.28
N MET A 172 9.86 15.74 8.97
CA MET A 172 8.48 15.49 8.58
C MET A 172 7.91 14.35 9.38
N THR A 173 6.80 14.58 10.07
CA THR A 173 6.09 13.58 10.86
C THR A 173 4.79 13.22 10.15
N ASN A 174 4.61 11.96 9.84
CA ASN A 174 3.34 11.44 9.36
C ASN A 174 2.38 11.31 10.55
N LEU A 175 1.22 11.98 10.48
CA LEU A 175 0.20 12.00 11.53
C LEU A 175 -0.97 11.06 11.24
N GLU A 176 -0.84 10.18 10.27
CA GLU A 176 -1.89 9.21 9.97
C GLU A 176 -2.09 8.27 11.16
N ARG A 177 -3.33 7.85 11.33
CA ARG A 177 -3.69 6.93 12.42
C ARG A 177 -3.69 5.48 11.99
N ALA A 178 -3.90 5.25 10.71
CA ALA A 178 -3.87 3.93 10.13
C ALA A 178 -2.41 3.57 9.81
N GLN A 179 -1.99 2.38 10.16
CA GLN A 179 -0.59 1.93 10.11
C GLN A 179 -0.08 1.64 8.70
N ASP A 180 -0.95 1.61 7.73
CA ASP A 180 -0.67 1.34 6.33
C ASP A 180 -0.76 2.61 5.45
N GLU A 181 -0.98 3.76 6.03
CA GLU A 181 -1.04 5.04 5.32
C GLU A 181 0.36 5.65 5.17
N THR A 182 1.20 4.98 4.40
CA THR A 182 2.53 5.45 4.03
C THR A 182 2.45 6.53 2.94
N HIS A 183 3.19 7.61 3.13
CA HIS A 183 3.27 8.68 2.14
C HIS A 183 4.65 8.76 1.50
N GLY A 184 4.67 8.98 0.19
CA GLY A 184 5.88 9.35 -0.54
C GLY A 184 6.09 10.86 -0.50
N PHE A 185 7.32 11.29 -0.27
CA PHE A 185 7.73 12.69 -0.33
C PHE A 185 8.90 12.86 -1.29
N THR A 186 8.82 13.86 -2.16
CA THR A 186 9.89 14.16 -3.14
C THR A 186 10.07 15.66 -3.28
N ILE A 187 11.31 16.10 -3.36
CA ILE A 187 11.65 17.46 -3.75
C ILE A 187 12.24 17.40 -5.16
N ASP A 188 11.49 17.88 -6.13
CA ASP A 188 11.91 17.88 -7.53
C ASP A 188 13.23 18.67 -7.72
N ASN A 189 14.06 18.17 -8.64
CA ASN A 189 15.37 18.70 -8.97
C ASN A 189 16.44 18.62 -7.87
N TYR A 190 16.14 18.11 -6.69
CA TYR A 190 17.11 17.94 -5.61
C TYR A 190 17.48 16.47 -5.35
N ASN A 191 16.87 15.54 -6.08
CA ASN A 191 17.05 14.10 -5.89
C ASN A 191 16.86 13.67 -4.42
N GLN A 192 15.92 14.31 -3.74
CA GLN A 192 15.53 13.97 -2.38
C GLN A 192 14.17 13.29 -2.40
N HIS A 193 14.09 12.12 -1.81
CA HIS A 193 12.86 11.36 -1.66
C HIS A 193 12.88 10.58 -0.36
N ALA A 194 11.71 10.38 0.21
CA ALA A 194 11.51 9.62 1.44
C ALA A 194 10.17 8.88 1.40
N SER A 195 10.11 7.77 2.09
CA SER A 195 8.87 7.10 2.49
C SER A 195 8.63 7.43 3.95
N LEU A 196 7.42 7.87 4.26
CA LEU A 196 7.03 8.32 5.59
C LEU A 196 5.96 7.37 6.12
N GLU A 197 6.38 6.50 7.00
CA GLU A 197 5.48 5.61 7.72
C GLU A 197 4.74 6.37 8.83
N PRO A 198 3.54 5.92 9.22
CA PRO A 198 2.79 6.49 10.35
C PRO A 198 3.47 6.35 11.69
#